data_7ea566871ff76d97b6667ef1b9b83a8c
#
_entry.id   7ea566871ff76d97b6667ef1b9b83a8c
#
_cell.length_a   1.000
_cell.length_b   1.000
_cell.length_c   1.000
_cell.angle_alpha   90.00
_cell.angle_beta   90.00
_cell.angle_gamma   90.00
#
_symmetry.space_group_name_H-M   'P 1'
#
loop_
_entity.id
_entity.type
_entity.pdbx_description
1 polymer ?
#
loop_
_entity_poly.entity_id
_entity_poly.type
_entity_poly.pdbx_seq_one_letter_code
_entity_poly.pdbx_strand_id
1 'polypeptide(L)'
;MIQLYQSMQSVCSGKVRLVLEEKGAEYEEIDINLQKGEQFDPEYKKLNPKAVVPTIIHNGKVIRESTLMINYLDQVFPNPPLTPDAPYLKFRMGLFPKMMDEEVHPAVNLITYAVATRHIRAANYTSEELEDHFA
;
A
#
# COMPACT_ATOMS: atom_id res chain seq x y z
N MET A 1 18.88 -4.24 -2.22
CA MET A 1 18.04 -3.43 -3.16
C MET A 1 16.59 -3.65 -2.79
N ILE A 2 15.79 -2.60 -2.80
CA ILE A 2 14.34 -2.65 -2.56
C ILE A 2 13.64 -2.67 -3.91
N GLN A 3 12.62 -3.55 -4.06
CA GLN A 3 11.66 -3.50 -5.15
C GLN A 3 10.31 -3.11 -4.57
N LEU A 4 9.70 -2.05 -5.10
CA LEU A 4 8.40 -1.55 -4.69
C LEU A 4 7.37 -1.80 -5.79
N TYR A 5 6.50 -2.77 -5.60
CA TYR A 5 5.30 -2.97 -6.41
C TYR A 5 4.23 -1.98 -5.95
N GLN A 6 3.83 -1.09 -6.81
CA GLN A 6 3.02 0.07 -6.44
C GLN A 6 2.03 0.50 -7.53
N SER A 7 1.16 1.44 -7.22
CA SER A 7 0.40 2.22 -8.20
C SER A 7 0.36 3.69 -7.78
N MET A 8 0.55 4.57 -8.75
CA MET A 8 0.48 6.03 -8.50
C MET A 8 -0.86 6.50 -7.96
N GLN A 9 -1.94 5.77 -8.26
CA GLN A 9 -3.30 6.07 -7.78
C GLN A 9 -3.55 5.60 -6.34
N SER A 10 -2.65 4.79 -5.78
CA SER A 10 -2.80 4.23 -4.44
C SER A 10 -2.22 5.16 -3.37
N VAL A 11 -3.05 5.64 -2.46
CA VAL A 11 -2.62 6.42 -1.29
C VAL A 11 -1.72 5.61 -0.36
N CYS A 12 -1.94 4.28 -0.27
CA CYS A 12 -1.10 3.38 0.49
C CYS A 12 0.30 3.23 -0.12
N SER A 13 0.41 3.22 -1.46
CA SER A 13 1.69 3.24 -2.16
C SER A 13 2.39 4.60 -1.97
N GLY A 14 1.63 5.69 -2.06
CA GLY A 14 2.14 7.05 -1.80
C GLY A 14 2.79 7.18 -0.43
N LYS A 15 2.17 6.62 0.61
CA LYS A 15 2.70 6.58 1.98
C LYS A 15 4.08 5.92 2.03
N VAL A 16 4.27 4.81 1.32
CA VAL A 16 5.54 4.07 1.30
C VAL A 16 6.60 4.81 0.48
N ARG A 17 6.23 5.36 -0.70
CA ARG A 17 7.16 6.20 -1.49
C ARG A 17 7.69 7.39 -0.67
N LEU A 18 6.81 8.11 0.03
CA LEU A 18 7.23 9.23 0.88
C LEU A 18 8.29 8.82 1.89
N VAL A 19 8.12 7.67 2.54
CA VAL A 19 9.12 7.19 3.51
C VAL A 19 10.43 6.80 2.82
N LEU A 20 10.39 6.13 1.67
CA LEU A 20 11.59 5.80 0.90
C LEU A 20 12.37 7.05 0.48
N GLU A 21 11.68 8.08 0.00
CA GLU A 21 12.27 9.37 -0.36
C GLU A 21 12.87 10.09 0.84
N GLU A 22 12.15 10.18 1.96
CA GLU A 22 12.67 10.79 3.20
C GLU A 22 13.91 10.06 3.74
N LYS A 23 13.99 8.75 3.51
CA LYS A 23 15.16 7.93 3.86
C LYS A 23 16.31 8.04 2.87
N GLY A 24 16.09 8.63 1.70
CA GLY A 24 17.06 8.62 0.61
C GLY A 24 17.41 7.18 0.17
N ALA A 25 16.48 6.26 0.32
CA ALA A 25 16.69 4.85 0.00
C ALA A 25 16.58 4.62 -1.51
N GLU A 26 17.56 3.94 -2.10
CA GLU A 26 17.45 3.51 -3.49
C GLU A 26 16.48 2.33 -3.62
N TYR A 27 15.54 2.42 -4.56
CA TYR A 27 14.57 1.38 -4.84
C TYR A 27 14.20 1.31 -6.32
N GLU A 28 13.81 0.13 -6.75
CA GLU A 28 13.22 -0.12 -8.07
C GLU A 28 11.69 -0.03 -7.95
N GLU A 29 11.08 0.79 -8.78
CA GLU A 29 9.63 0.94 -8.85
C GLU A 29 9.06 0.00 -9.92
N ILE A 30 8.06 -0.81 -9.53
CA ILE A 30 7.34 -1.72 -10.42
C ILE A 30 5.87 -1.31 -10.38
N ASP A 31 5.40 -0.69 -11.45
CA ASP A 31 4.03 -0.19 -11.51
C ASP A 31 3.03 -1.33 -11.76
N ILE A 32 1.94 -1.32 -11.00
CA ILE A 32 0.80 -2.25 -11.11
C ILE A 32 -0.42 -1.43 -11.53
N ASN A 33 -0.90 -1.69 -12.73
CA ASN A 33 -2.06 -0.99 -13.27
C ASN A 33 -3.36 -1.55 -12.68
N LEU A 34 -3.86 -0.88 -11.64
CA LEU A 34 -5.08 -1.29 -10.93
C LEU A 34 -6.34 -1.22 -11.82
N GLN A 35 -6.35 -0.36 -12.85
CA GLN A 35 -7.50 -0.25 -13.76
C GLN A 35 -7.57 -1.42 -14.72
N LYS A 36 -6.42 -2.01 -15.09
CA LYS A 36 -6.34 -3.22 -15.91
C LYS A 36 -6.42 -4.52 -15.10
N GLY A 37 -6.50 -4.43 -13.77
CA GLY A 37 -6.57 -5.62 -12.93
C GLY A 37 -5.25 -6.37 -12.76
N GLU A 38 -4.10 -5.73 -13.04
CA GLU A 38 -2.79 -6.39 -12.93
C GLU A 38 -2.48 -6.89 -11.51
N GLN A 39 -3.13 -6.33 -10.48
CA GLN A 39 -3.05 -6.84 -9.10
C GLN A 39 -3.61 -8.26 -8.95
N PHE A 40 -4.43 -8.73 -9.88
CA PHE A 40 -5.00 -10.08 -9.89
C PHE A 40 -4.15 -11.10 -10.64
N ASP A 41 -3.06 -10.64 -11.27
CA ASP A 41 -2.11 -11.54 -11.94
C ASP A 41 -1.65 -12.64 -10.96
N PRO A 42 -1.65 -13.93 -11.37
CA PRO A 42 -1.23 -15.04 -10.52
C PRO A 42 0.18 -14.89 -9.95
N GLU A 43 1.11 -14.27 -10.69
CA GLU A 43 2.46 -14.05 -10.21
C GLU A 43 2.50 -12.96 -9.13
N TYR A 44 1.72 -11.87 -9.31
CA TYR A 44 1.62 -10.86 -8.27
C TYR A 44 0.88 -11.38 -7.03
N LYS A 45 -0.17 -12.20 -7.19
CA LYS A 45 -0.88 -12.83 -6.07
C LYS A 45 -0.01 -13.77 -5.24
N LYS A 46 1.05 -14.35 -5.79
CA LYS A 46 2.06 -15.08 -5.00
C LYS A 46 2.80 -14.15 -4.04
N LEU A 47 3.07 -12.91 -4.46
CA LEU A 47 3.70 -11.89 -3.62
C LEU A 47 2.70 -11.32 -2.61
N ASN A 48 1.47 -11.00 -3.06
CA ASN A 48 0.42 -10.44 -2.20
C ASN A 48 -0.94 -11.11 -2.48
N PRO A 49 -1.32 -12.12 -1.69
CA PRO A 49 -2.59 -12.83 -1.86
C PRO A 49 -3.84 -11.95 -1.73
N LYS A 50 -3.73 -10.79 -1.06
CA LYS A 50 -4.83 -9.82 -0.97
C LYS A 50 -5.06 -9.07 -2.29
N ALA A 51 -4.19 -9.23 -3.29
CA ALA A 51 -4.24 -8.54 -4.58
C ALA A 51 -4.36 -7.01 -4.45
N VAL A 52 -3.59 -6.44 -3.54
CA VAL A 52 -3.53 -4.98 -3.29
C VAL A 52 -2.08 -4.47 -3.34
N VAL A 53 -1.93 -3.18 -3.58
CA VAL A 53 -0.65 -2.49 -3.53
C VAL A 53 -0.60 -1.57 -2.28
N PRO A 54 0.60 -1.27 -1.76
CA PRO A 54 1.91 -1.69 -2.20
C PRO A 54 2.35 -3.07 -1.69
N THR A 55 3.41 -3.60 -2.29
CA THR A 55 4.20 -4.72 -1.79
C THR A 55 5.68 -4.39 -1.95
N ILE A 56 6.51 -4.68 -0.95
CA ILE A 56 7.97 -4.50 -1.03
C ILE A 56 8.63 -5.87 -1.05
N ILE A 57 9.67 -6.02 -1.89
CA ILE A 57 10.67 -7.08 -1.73
C ILE A 57 11.97 -6.43 -1.28
N HIS A 58 12.48 -6.84 -0.12
CA HIS A 58 13.76 -6.38 0.39
C HIS A 58 14.60 -7.57 0.86
N ASN A 59 15.78 -7.73 0.25
CA ASN A 59 16.68 -8.86 0.53
C ASN A 59 15.97 -10.23 0.43
N GLY A 60 15.15 -10.40 -0.62
CA GLY A 60 14.38 -11.62 -0.89
C GLY A 60 13.17 -11.85 0.03
N LYS A 61 12.86 -10.92 0.95
CA LYS A 61 11.70 -11.00 1.85
C LYS A 61 10.57 -10.14 1.32
N VAL A 62 9.38 -10.72 1.24
CA VAL A 62 8.16 -10.00 0.86
C VAL A 62 7.55 -9.34 2.10
N ILE A 63 7.30 -8.03 2.03
CA ILE A 63 6.75 -7.22 3.10
C ILE A 63 5.46 -6.58 2.58
N ARG A 64 4.39 -6.70 3.35
CA ARG A 64 3.04 -6.24 3.04
C ARG A 64 2.52 -5.35 4.15
N GLU A 65 1.34 -4.73 3.96
CA GLU A 65 0.70 -3.77 4.87
C GLU A 65 1.50 -2.47 4.98
N SER A 66 1.03 -1.45 4.31
CA SER A 66 1.76 -0.19 4.11
C SER A 66 2.21 0.47 5.42
N THR A 67 1.42 0.39 6.49
CA THR A 67 1.80 0.90 7.81
C THR A 67 2.94 0.10 8.44
N LEU A 68 2.94 -1.23 8.28
CA LEU A 68 4.05 -2.07 8.74
C LEU A 68 5.30 -1.86 7.88
N MET A 69 5.12 -1.64 6.57
CA MET A 69 6.24 -1.32 5.67
C MET A 69 6.97 -0.06 6.09
N ILE A 70 6.26 1.04 6.37
CA ILE A 70 6.91 2.29 6.77
C ILE A 70 7.65 2.15 8.09
N ASN A 71 7.11 1.41 9.05
CA ASN A 71 7.80 1.10 10.30
C ASN A 71 9.05 0.25 10.08
N TYR A 72 8.98 -0.74 9.19
CA TYR A 72 10.11 -1.56 8.81
C TYR A 72 11.21 -0.72 8.14
N LEU A 73 10.84 0.14 7.19
CA LEU A 73 11.78 1.02 6.49
C LEU A 73 12.48 1.99 7.45
N ASP A 74 11.75 2.55 8.43
CA ASP A 74 12.34 3.44 9.43
C ASP A 74 13.39 2.75 10.30
N GLN A 75 13.20 1.45 10.60
CA GLN A 75 14.16 0.63 11.35
C GLN A 75 15.38 0.22 10.51
N VAL A 76 15.16 -0.13 9.23
CA VAL A 76 16.24 -0.59 8.33
C VAL A 76 17.11 0.58 7.86
N PHE A 77 16.51 1.74 7.67
CA PHE A 77 17.19 2.98 7.31
C PHE A 77 17.04 3.98 8.46
N PRO A 78 17.89 3.91 9.50
CA PRO A 78 17.69 4.66 10.73
C PRO A 78 17.87 6.18 10.59
N ASN A 79 18.42 6.67 9.49
CA ASN A 79 18.69 8.07 9.27
C ASN A 79 18.00 8.60 8.00
N PRO A 80 17.33 9.77 8.10
CA PRO A 80 16.89 10.44 9.33
C PRO A 80 15.84 9.60 10.07
N PRO A 81 15.77 9.65 11.43
CA PRO A 81 14.74 8.95 12.18
C PRO A 81 13.37 9.61 11.94
N LEU A 82 12.35 8.81 11.60
CA LEU A 82 10.97 9.27 11.43
C LEU A 82 10.12 8.97 12.67
N THR A 83 10.57 8.02 13.48
CA THR A 83 9.91 7.64 14.73
C THR A 83 10.58 8.36 15.91
N PRO A 84 9.84 9.10 16.75
CA PRO A 84 10.39 9.75 17.92
C PRO A 84 10.85 8.73 18.98
N ASP A 85 11.90 9.09 19.76
CA ASP A 85 12.41 8.20 20.82
C ASP A 85 11.51 8.17 22.06
N ALA A 86 10.90 9.31 22.41
CA ALA A 86 10.07 9.42 23.61
C ALA A 86 8.83 8.51 23.52
N PRO A 87 8.60 7.60 24.50
CA PRO A 87 7.53 6.61 24.43
C PRO A 87 6.14 7.21 24.23
N TYR A 88 5.84 8.34 24.87
CA TYR A 88 4.55 9.01 24.72
C TYR A 88 4.36 9.60 23.31
N LEU A 89 5.40 10.17 22.71
CA LEU A 89 5.34 10.68 21.34
C LEU A 89 5.20 9.53 20.33
N LYS A 90 5.89 8.42 20.56
CA LYS A 90 5.75 7.19 19.77
C LYS A 90 4.31 6.66 19.84
N PHE A 91 3.73 6.62 21.03
CA PHE A 91 2.31 6.27 21.19
C PHE A 91 1.39 7.22 20.42
N ARG A 92 1.57 8.53 20.57
CA ARG A 92 0.77 9.53 19.83
C ARG A 92 0.90 9.38 18.31
N MET A 93 2.13 9.18 17.83
CA MET A 93 2.37 8.92 16.40
C MET A 93 1.58 7.70 15.92
N GLY A 94 1.56 6.62 16.70
CA GLY A 94 0.84 5.38 16.35
C GLY A 94 -0.69 5.53 16.24
N LEU A 95 -1.29 6.56 16.85
CA LEU A 95 -2.73 6.82 16.73
C LEU A 95 -3.12 7.23 15.29
N PHE A 96 -2.25 7.95 14.58
CA PHE A 96 -2.57 8.41 13.21
C PHE A 96 -2.69 7.25 12.21
N PRO A 97 -1.70 6.37 12.05
CA PRO A 97 -1.83 5.24 11.14
C PRO A 97 -2.97 4.30 11.54
N LYS A 98 -3.21 4.12 12.85
CA LYS A 98 -4.36 3.32 13.32
C LYS A 98 -5.68 3.92 12.85
N MET A 99 -5.91 5.21 13.08
CA MET A 99 -7.12 5.91 12.61
C MET A 99 -7.24 5.86 11.07
N MET A 100 -6.11 6.05 10.36
CA MET A 100 -6.10 5.99 8.90
C MET A 100 -6.47 4.61 8.37
N ASP A 101 -5.93 3.54 8.96
CA ASP A 101 -6.12 2.18 8.47
C ASP A 101 -7.50 1.60 8.86
N GLU A 102 -8.05 1.96 10.04
CA GLU A 102 -9.28 1.38 10.58
C GLU A 102 -10.54 2.21 10.25
N GLU A 103 -10.41 3.51 10.05
CA GLU A 103 -11.57 4.41 9.88
C GLU A 103 -11.55 5.16 8.55
N VAL A 104 -10.47 5.95 8.31
CA VAL A 104 -10.46 6.89 7.19
C VAL A 104 -10.33 6.16 5.86
N HIS A 105 -9.37 5.25 5.72
CA HIS A 105 -9.12 4.55 4.46
C HIS A 105 -10.30 3.68 4.01
N PRO A 106 -10.97 2.89 4.86
CA PRO A 106 -12.19 2.17 4.48
C PRO A 106 -13.32 3.11 4.01
N ALA A 107 -13.55 4.22 4.74
CA ALA A 107 -14.58 5.19 4.37
C ALA A 107 -14.28 5.87 3.02
N VAL A 108 -13.04 6.28 2.81
CA VAL A 108 -12.59 6.89 1.54
C VAL A 108 -12.68 5.89 0.39
N ASN A 109 -12.30 4.63 0.60
CA ASN A 109 -12.42 3.58 -0.42
C ASN A 109 -13.86 3.38 -0.86
N LEU A 110 -14.81 3.32 0.09
CA LEU A 110 -16.22 3.17 -0.21
C LEU A 110 -16.74 4.33 -1.06
N ILE A 111 -16.41 5.57 -0.68
CA ILE A 111 -16.83 6.77 -1.42
C ILE A 111 -16.19 6.80 -2.81
N THR A 112 -14.88 6.53 -2.89
CA THR A 112 -14.14 6.51 -4.16
C THR A 112 -14.71 5.45 -5.10
N TYR A 113 -15.03 4.26 -4.57
CA TYR A 113 -15.68 3.22 -5.36
C TYR A 113 -17.05 3.69 -5.87
N ALA A 114 -17.91 4.18 -4.99
CA ALA A 114 -19.28 4.55 -5.33
C ALA A 114 -19.35 5.70 -6.35
N VAL A 115 -18.46 6.69 -6.23
CA VAL A 115 -18.53 7.93 -7.02
C VAL A 115 -17.62 7.89 -8.26
N ALA A 116 -16.40 7.39 -8.13
CA ALA A 116 -15.38 7.54 -9.15
C ALA A 116 -15.05 6.26 -9.93
N THR A 117 -15.03 5.10 -9.29
CA THR A 117 -14.42 3.91 -9.92
C THR A 117 -15.40 2.81 -10.32
N ARG A 118 -16.61 2.77 -9.77
CA ARG A 118 -17.56 1.67 -10.05
C ARG A 118 -17.88 1.51 -11.54
N HIS A 119 -18.09 2.61 -12.26
CA HIS A 119 -18.41 2.57 -13.69
C HIS A 119 -17.21 2.18 -14.55
N ILE A 120 -16.00 2.53 -14.14
CA ILE A 120 -14.75 2.10 -14.81
C ILE A 120 -14.59 0.59 -14.62
N ARG A 121 -14.84 0.09 -13.41
CA ARG A 121 -14.77 -1.34 -13.12
C ARG A 121 -15.87 -2.12 -13.84
N ALA A 122 -17.10 -1.63 -13.82
CA ALA A 122 -18.22 -2.26 -14.54
C ALA A 122 -17.99 -2.33 -16.06
N ALA A 123 -17.20 -1.45 -16.63
CA ALA A 123 -16.82 -1.50 -18.05
C ALA A 123 -15.66 -2.48 -18.34
N ASN A 124 -14.85 -2.80 -17.35
CA ASN A 124 -13.62 -3.60 -17.53
C ASN A 124 -13.71 -5.01 -16.95
N TYR A 125 -14.74 -5.33 -16.16
CA TYR A 125 -14.92 -6.62 -15.48
C TYR A 125 -16.30 -7.19 -15.75
N THR A 126 -16.40 -8.51 -15.80
CA THR A 126 -17.69 -9.22 -15.84
C THR A 126 -18.38 -9.15 -14.48
N SER A 127 -19.67 -9.43 -14.43
CA SER A 127 -20.43 -9.48 -13.17
C SER A 127 -19.86 -10.51 -12.18
N GLU A 128 -19.41 -11.66 -12.69
CA GLU A 128 -18.80 -12.73 -11.89
C GLU A 128 -17.46 -12.28 -11.28
N GLU A 129 -16.60 -11.63 -12.06
CA GLU A 129 -15.33 -11.06 -11.55
C GLU A 129 -15.55 -9.96 -10.51
N LEU A 130 -16.65 -9.19 -10.64
CA LEU A 130 -17.01 -8.17 -9.64
C LEU A 130 -17.53 -8.82 -8.35
N GLU A 131 -18.32 -9.89 -8.43
CA GLU A 131 -18.80 -10.62 -7.25
C GLU A 131 -17.66 -11.25 -6.46
N ASP A 132 -16.73 -11.93 -7.13
CA ASP A 132 -15.51 -12.50 -6.51
C ASP A 132 -14.64 -11.45 -5.84
N HIS A 133 -14.69 -10.21 -6.32
CA HIS A 133 -13.89 -9.11 -5.77
C HIS A 133 -14.44 -8.54 -4.46
N PHE A 134 -15.74 -8.74 -4.19
CA PHE A 134 -16.43 -8.22 -3.01
C PHE A 134 -16.81 -9.31 -1.98
N ALA A 135 -16.54 -10.59 -2.29
CA ALA A 135 -16.70 -11.71 -1.36
C ALA A 135 -15.50 -11.83 -0.40
#